data_2da3132af8dbf5689a5bde2dc6cdddd6
#
_entry.id   2da3132af8dbf5689a5bde2dc6cdddd6
#
_cell.length_a   1.000
_cell.length_b   1.000
_cell.length_c   1.000
_cell.angle_alpha   90.00
_cell.angle_beta   90.00
_cell.angle_gamma   90.00
#
_symmetry.space_group_name_H-M   'P 1'
#
loop_
_entity.id
_entity.type
_entity.pdbx_description
1 polymer ?
#
loop_
_entity_poly.entity_id
_entity_poly.type
_entity_poly.pdbx_seq_one_letter_code
_entity_poly.pdbx_strand_id
1 'polypeptide(L)'
;MEKGSGTSGIFNTIGLPKNLAWGYLGILIFMMGDGVEQGWLSPYLIDRGMTIQQSAVLFTAYGVTIAISSWFSGVLAEALGVKKTMWLGVLFYIIGTVGFVGSGLSTLNYPVMLVTYALRGFGYPLFAYSFLVWVTYRTPREKLGAAVGWFWFVFTGGLNVFGAYYSSWAIHALNYINTLWSSIFWVLVGAVFALVLNRDTFQRSNNQNSK
;
A
#
# COMPACT_ATOMS: atom_id res chain seq x y z
N MET A 1 -35.24 -23.69 6.69
CA MET A 1 -34.63 -22.65 7.53
C MET A 1 -33.53 -21.97 6.75
N GLU A 2 -33.87 -20.92 6.05
CA GLU A 2 -33.00 -20.11 5.18
C GLU A 2 -32.47 -18.93 5.97
N LYS A 3 -31.25 -19.06 6.51
CA LYS A 3 -30.53 -17.95 7.13
C LYS A 3 -29.17 -17.82 6.42
N GLY A 4 -29.15 -17.06 5.33
CA GLY A 4 -27.91 -16.80 4.59
C GLY A 4 -28.01 -15.78 3.45
N SER A 5 -29.18 -15.26 3.16
CA SER A 5 -29.40 -14.45 1.95
C SER A 5 -29.12 -12.94 2.06
N GLY A 6 -29.05 -12.38 3.28
CA GLY A 6 -28.93 -10.94 3.47
C GLY A 6 -27.58 -10.33 3.07
N THR A 7 -26.47 -10.92 3.50
CA THR A 7 -25.13 -10.39 3.22
C THR A 7 -24.68 -10.60 1.78
N SER A 8 -25.16 -11.70 1.13
CA SER A 8 -24.83 -11.96 -0.27
C SER A 8 -25.47 -10.97 -1.25
N GLY A 9 -26.63 -10.42 -0.92
CA GLY A 9 -27.31 -9.41 -1.71
C GLY A 9 -26.55 -8.09 -1.76
N ILE A 10 -26.12 -7.57 -0.62
CA ILE A 10 -25.46 -6.26 -0.51
C ILE A 10 -24.15 -6.22 -1.32
N PHE A 11 -23.29 -7.20 -1.19
CA PHE A 11 -22.01 -7.25 -1.94
C PHE A 11 -22.24 -7.32 -3.47
N ASN A 12 -23.29 -8.02 -3.92
CA ASN A 12 -23.63 -8.06 -5.33
C ASN A 12 -24.19 -6.74 -5.84
N THR A 13 -24.97 -6.03 -5.02
CA THR A 13 -25.56 -4.74 -5.36
C THR A 13 -24.50 -3.64 -5.46
N ILE A 14 -23.52 -3.63 -4.57
CA ILE A 14 -22.43 -2.64 -4.56
C ILE A 14 -21.25 -3.02 -5.45
N GLY A 15 -21.28 -4.20 -6.11
CA GLY A 15 -20.26 -4.64 -7.05
C GLY A 15 -18.90 -4.99 -6.42
N LEU A 16 -18.82 -5.18 -5.09
CA LEU A 16 -17.60 -5.60 -4.41
C LEU A 16 -17.40 -7.11 -4.51
N PRO A 17 -16.27 -7.61 -5.08
CA PRO A 17 -15.98 -9.03 -5.15
C PRO A 17 -15.79 -9.63 -3.74
N LYS A 18 -16.73 -10.48 -3.29
CA LYS A 18 -16.70 -11.09 -1.95
C LYS A 18 -15.40 -11.84 -1.65
N ASN A 19 -14.90 -12.56 -2.65
CA ASN A 19 -13.70 -13.38 -2.51
C ASN A 19 -12.44 -12.52 -2.27
N LEU A 20 -12.49 -11.23 -2.60
CA LEU A 20 -11.39 -10.28 -2.45
C LEU A 20 -11.64 -9.24 -1.35
N ALA A 21 -12.74 -9.34 -0.60
CA ALA A 21 -13.12 -8.34 0.41
C ALA A 21 -12.02 -8.11 1.46
N TRP A 22 -11.37 -9.17 1.92
CA TRP A 22 -10.22 -9.08 2.83
C TRP A 22 -9.02 -8.38 2.18
N GLY A 23 -8.84 -8.57 0.87
CA GLY A 23 -7.82 -7.86 0.10
C GLY A 23 -8.06 -6.35 0.07
N TYR A 24 -9.29 -5.91 -0.17
CA TYR A 24 -9.65 -4.49 -0.14
C TYR A 24 -9.43 -3.88 1.25
N LEU A 25 -9.82 -4.58 2.31
CA LEU A 25 -9.54 -4.13 3.68
C LEU A 25 -8.03 -4.08 3.95
N GLY A 26 -7.28 -5.06 3.45
CA GLY A 26 -5.82 -5.07 3.52
C GLY A 26 -5.18 -3.86 2.82
N ILE A 27 -5.68 -3.48 1.63
CA ILE A 27 -5.24 -2.27 0.92
C ILE A 27 -5.54 -1.02 1.74
N LEU A 28 -6.75 -0.87 2.28
CA LEU A 28 -7.12 0.28 3.11
C LEU A 28 -6.16 0.45 4.29
N ILE A 29 -5.88 -0.64 5.02
CA ILE A 29 -5.01 -0.62 6.21
C ILE A 29 -3.55 -0.38 5.82
N PHE A 30 -3.06 -1.01 4.75
CA PHE A 30 -1.72 -0.79 4.24
C PHE A 30 -1.52 0.68 3.84
N MET A 31 -2.45 1.24 3.07
CA MET A 31 -2.40 2.63 2.63
C MET A 31 -2.56 3.62 3.77
N MET A 32 -3.30 3.28 4.83
CA MET A 32 -3.32 4.05 6.06
C MET A 32 -1.91 4.11 6.69
N GLY A 33 -1.21 2.98 6.74
CA GLY A 33 0.18 2.93 7.22
C GLY A 33 1.14 3.76 6.38
N ASP A 34 1.01 3.73 5.05
CA ASP A 34 1.83 4.56 4.16
C ASP A 34 1.50 6.06 4.28
N GLY A 35 0.22 6.39 4.51
CA GLY A 35 -0.27 7.75 4.68
C GLY A 35 0.09 8.44 6.01
N VAL A 36 0.69 7.71 6.95
CA VAL A 36 1.02 8.23 8.30
C VAL A 36 1.92 9.46 8.27
N GLU A 37 2.76 9.61 7.27
CA GLU A 37 3.72 10.72 7.16
C GLU A 37 3.18 11.94 6.41
N GLN A 38 2.00 11.83 5.83
CA GLN A 38 1.46 12.90 5.00
C GLN A 38 1.16 14.17 5.79
N GLY A 39 1.54 15.28 5.18
CA GLY A 39 1.26 16.63 5.70
C GLY A 39 2.24 17.15 6.74
N TRP A 40 3.01 16.32 7.44
CA TRP A 40 3.88 16.76 8.51
C TRP A 40 5.37 16.40 8.35
N LEU A 41 5.70 15.38 7.56
CA LEU A 41 7.10 14.92 7.47
C LEU A 41 8.01 16.00 6.88
N SER A 42 7.60 16.70 5.83
CA SER A 42 8.41 17.75 5.23
C SER A 42 8.67 18.93 6.17
N PRO A 43 7.66 19.54 6.82
CA PRO A 43 7.92 20.54 7.89
C PRO A 43 8.82 20.02 8.99
N TYR A 44 8.59 18.82 9.47
CA TYR A 44 9.41 18.21 10.52
C TYR A 44 10.89 18.09 10.12
N LEU A 45 11.20 17.70 8.88
CA LEU A 45 12.57 17.61 8.39
C LEU A 45 13.24 18.99 8.31
N ILE A 46 12.50 20.01 7.92
CA ILE A 46 12.98 21.39 7.85
C ILE A 46 13.28 21.92 9.27
N ASP A 47 12.39 21.66 10.23
CA ASP A 47 12.60 22.02 11.63
C ASP A 47 13.82 21.30 12.25
N ARG A 48 14.21 20.13 11.71
CA ARG A 48 15.40 19.39 12.10
C ARG A 48 16.68 19.86 11.38
N GLY A 49 16.61 20.92 10.61
CA GLY A 49 17.75 21.59 9.97
C GLY A 49 17.99 21.24 8.51
N MET A 50 17.07 20.51 7.86
CA MET A 50 17.13 20.30 6.41
C MET A 50 16.69 21.56 5.67
N THR A 51 17.29 21.81 4.52
CA THR A 51 16.80 22.87 3.61
C THR A 51 15.50 22.44 2.92
N ILE A 52 14.68 23.39 2.52
CA ILE A 52 13.47 23.14 1.71
C ILE A 52 13.83 22.34 0.46
N GLN A 53 14.97 22.67 -0.19
CA GLN A 53 15.43 21.97 -1.38
C GLN A 53 15.80 20.51 -1.09
N GLN A 54 16.47 20.22 0.00
CA GLN A 54 16.80 18.85 0.42
C GLN A 54 15.52 18.03 0.67
N SER A 55 14.56 18.61 1.36
CA SER A 55 13.24 17.98 1.57
C SER A 55 12.54 17.72 0.24
N ALA A 56 12.50 18.69 -0.67
CA ALA A 56 11.89 18.53 -1.99
C ALA A 56 12.55 17.42 -2.82
N VAL A 57 13.89 17.34 -2.83
CA VAL A 57 14.64 16.27 -3.53
C VAL A 57 14.33 14.90 -2.93
N LEU A 58 14.21 14.80 -1.60
CA LEU A 58 13.85 13.56 -0.91
C LEU A 58 12.49 13.03 -1.40
N PHE A 59 11.45 13.88 -1.40
CA PHE A 59 10.12 13.52 -1.88
C PHE A 59 10.07 13.27 -3.40
N THR A 60 10.89 13.99 -4.18
CA THR A 60 11.03 13.74 -5.63
C THR A 60 11.62 12.36 -5.90
N ALA A 61 12.69 11.97 -5.19
CA ALA A 61 13.29 10.65 -5.32
C ALA A 61 12.29 9.54 -4.96
N TYR A 62 11.51 9.73 -3.90
CA TYR A 62 10.41 8.85 -3.54
C TYR A 62 9.35 8.76 -4.67
N GLY A 63 8.94 9.89 -5.23
CA GLY A 63 7.98 9.93 -6.34
C GLY A 63 8.48 9.24 -7.61
N VAL A 64 9.75 9.40 -7.94
CA VAL A 64 10.39 8.71 -9.09
C VAL A 64 10.34 7.20 -8.90
N THR A 65 10.70 6.70 -7.73
CA THR A 65 10.65 5.26 -7.45
C THR A 65 9.23 4.71 -7.44
N ILE A 66 8.24 5.49 -6.97
CA ILE A 66 6.82 5.16 -7.11
C ILE A 66 6.44 5.00 -8.58
N ALA A 67 6.81 5.94 -9.44
CA ALA A 67 6.47 5.89 -10.86
C ALA A 67 7.07 4.64 -11.54
N ILE A 68 8.35 4.37 -11.29
CA ILE A 68 9.04 3.17 -11.78
C ILE A 68 8.35 1.90 -11.26
N SER A 69 8.13 1.82 -9.96
CA SER A 69 7.51 0.66 -9.31
C SER A 69 6.08 0.42 -9.78
N SER A 70 5.33 1.47 -10.05
CA SER A 70 3.95 1.38 -10.57
C SER A 70 3.92 0.68 -11.93
N TRP A 71 4.86 1.04 -12.81
CA TRP A 71 5.00 0.39 -14.10
C TRP A 71 5.43 -1.07 -13.94
N PHE A 72 6.44 -1.35 -13.10
CA PHE A 72 6.94 -2.71 -12.89
C PHE A 72 5.94 -3.63 -12.16
N SER A 73 5.03 -3.09 -11.37
CA SER A 73 4.12 -3.89 -10.55
C SER A 73 3.29 -4.88 -11.36
N GLY A 74 2.78 -4.45 -12.52
CA GLY A 74 2.05 -5.31 -13.45
C GLY A 74 2.93 -6.41 -14.04
N VAL A 75 4.11 -6.03 -14.55
CA VAL A 75 5.08 -6.97 -15.14
C VAL A 75 5.52 -8.03 -14.13
N LEU A 76 5.84 -7.62 -12.91
CA LEU A 76 6.24 -8.53 -11.84
C LEU A 76 5.07 -9.42 -11.37
N ALA A 77 3.86 -8.86 -11.30
CA ALA A 77 2.67 -9.64 -10.95
C ALA A 77 2.39 -10.76 -11.96
N GLU A 78 2.66 -10.50 -13.25
CA GLU A 78 2.55 -11.52 -14.30
C GLU A 78 3.70 -12.53 -14.27
N ALA A 79 4.93 -12.08 -14.06
CA ALA A 79 6.13 -12.92 -14.09
C ALA A 79 6.29 -13.78 -12.84
N LEU A 80 6.18 -13.18 -11.66
CA LEU A 80 6.43 -13.82 -10.35
C LEU A 80 5.14 -14.31 -9.68
N GLY A 81 4.00 -13.79 -10.11
CA GLY A 81 2.71 -13.97 -9.49
C GLY A 81 2.38 -12.86 -8.48
N VAL A 82 1.09 -12.52 -8.39
CA VAL A 82 0.58 -11.38 -7.61
C VAL A 82 1.03 -11.44 -6.14
N LYS A 83 0.86 -12.56 -5.45
CA LYS A 83 1.20 -12.66 -4.02
C LYS A 83 2.68 -12.44 -3.74
N LYS A 84 3.57 -12.97 -4.58
CA LYS A 84 5.01 -12.78 -4.42
C LYS A 84 5.40 -11.31 -4.65
N THR A 85 4.82 -10.67 -5.64
CA THR A 85 5.06 -9.24 -5.92
C THR A 85 4.55 -8.36 -4.78
N MET A 86 3.39 -8.68 -4.20
CA MET A 86 2.88 -8.00 -3.01
C MET A 86 3.83 -8.17 -1.81
N TRP A 87 4.37 -9.36 -1.56
CA TRP A 87 5.36 -9.58 -0.50
C TRP A 87 6.65 -8.79 -0.73
N LEU A 88 7.11 -8.67 -2.00
CA LEU A 88 8.23 -7.80 -2.33
C LEU A 88 7.94 -6.33 -1.97
N GLY A 89 6.71 -5.87 -2.21
CA GLY A 89 6.28 -4.52 -1.81
C GLY A 89 6.38 -4.32 -0.29
N VAL A 90 5.89 -5.27 0.50
CA VAL A 90 6.01 -5.24 1.96
C VAL A 90 7.48 -5.20 2.39
N LEU A 91 8.33 -6.02 1.77
CA LEU A 91 9.76 -6.08 2.09
C LEU A 91 10.46 -4.75 1.81
N PHE A 92 10.26 -4.16 0.64
CA PHE A 92 10.83 -2.85 0.29
C PHE A 92 10.34 -1.75 1.22
N TYR A 93 9.06 -1.76 1.58
CA TYR A 93 8.51 -0.80 2.52
C TYR A 93 9.19 -0.88 3.90
N ILE A 94 9.33 -2.10 4.45
CA ILE A 94 9.93 -2.33 5.76
C ILE A 94 11.41 -1.93 5.76
N ILE A 95 12.18 -2.43 4.77
CA ILE A 95 13.63 -2.12 4.67
C ILE A 95 13.82 -0.61 4.50
N GLY A 96 13.05 0.02 3.62
CA GLY A 96 13.10 1.45 3.39
C GLY A 96 12.76 2.26 4.64
N THR A 97 11.70 1.87 5.36
CA THR A 97 11.28 2.56 6.59
C THR A 97 12.31 2.36 7.72
N VAL A 98 12.81 1.14 7.91
CA VAL A 98 13.86 0.85 8.93
C VAL A 98 15.13 1.64 8.63
N GLY A 99 15.56 1.67 7.37
CA GLY A 99 16.73 2.46 6.95
C GLY A 99 16.51 3.96 7.11
N PHE A 100 15.34 4.46 6.68
CA PHE A 100 15.01 5.88 6.77
C PHE A 100 14.92 6.38 8.21
N VAL A 101 14.13 5.70 9.05
CA VAL A 101 13.90 6.13 10.44
C VAL A 101 15.08 5.75 11.34
N GLY A 102 15.56 4.50 11.22
CA GLY A 102 16.58 3.95 12.13
C GLY A 102 17.98 4.47 11.87
N SER A 103 18.36 4.69 10.62
CA SER A 103 19.71 5.13 10.26
C SER A 103 19.75 6.56 9.72
N GLY A 104 18.85 6.88 8.78
CA GLY A 104 18.86 8.19 8.13
C GLY A 104 18.44 9.32 9.07
N LEU A 105 17.24 9.23 9.61
CA LEU A 105 16.63 10.28 10.41
C LEU A 105 17.25 10.38 11.81
N SER A 106 17.66 9.25 12.40
CA SER A 106 18.31 9.22 13.72
C SER A 106 19.66 9.94 13.74
N THR A 107 20.42 9.85 12.63
CA THR A 107 21.75 10.48 12.48
C THR A 107 21.72 11.76 11.65
N LEU A 108 20.54 12.14 11.10
CA LEU A 108 20.37 13.22 10.13
C LEU A 108 21.31 13.09 8.92
N ASN A 109 21.59 11.85 8.51
CA ASN A 109 22.43 11.55 7.36
C ASN A 109 21.62 11.62 6.06
N TYR A 110 21.70 12.75 5.38
CA TYR A 110 20.91 13.01 4.17
C TYR A 110 21.07 11.97 3.05
N PRO A 111 22.28 11.54 2.65
CA PRO A 111 22.44 10.47 1.66
C PRO A 111 21.74 9.16 2.05
N VAL A 112 21.83 8.75 3.30
CA VAL A 112 21.14 7.55 3.80
C VAL A 112 19.63 7.73 3.75
N MET A 113 19.13 8.91 4.18
CA MET A 113 17.70 9.23 4.09
C MET A 113 17.20 9.17 2.66
N LEU A 114 17.95 9.75 1.71
CA LEU A 114 17.58 9.79 0.30
C LEU A 114 17.44 8.39 -0.29
N VAL A 115 18.46 7.53 -0.09
CA VAL A 115 18.45 6.17 -0.63
C VAL A 115 17.36 5.31 0.00
N THR A 116 17.24 5.36 1.32
CA THR A 116 16.29 4.49 2.03
C THR A 116 14.84 4.93 1.83
N TYR A 117 14.59 6.22 1.73
CA TYR A 117 13.27 6.74 1.44
C TYR A 117 12.85 6.48 -0.03
N ALA A 118 13.80 6.62 -0.96
CA ALA A 118 13.58 6.21 -2.34
C ALA A 118 13.28 4.69 -2.43
N LEU A 119 14.03 3.86 -1.70
CA LEU A 119 13.78 2.41 -1.65
C LEU A 119 12.38 2.08 -1.14
N ARG A 120 11.90 2.80 -0.12
CA ARG A 120 10.53 2.67 0.40
C ARG A 120 9.47 2.96 -0.67
N GLY A 121 9.77 3.84 -1.64
CA GLY A 121 8.87 4.17 -2.75
C GLY A 121 8.50 2.98 -3.65
N PHE A 122 9.24 1.87 -3.60
CA PHE A 122 8.84 0.62 -4.25
C PHE A 122 7.72 -0.11 -3.48
N GLY A 123 7.49 0.21 -2.22
CA GLY A 123 6.65 -0.54 -1.31
C GLY A 123 5.20 -0.63 -1.76
N TYR A 124 4.46 0.47 -1.64
CA TYR A 124 3.03 0.41 -1.88
C TYR A 124 2.64 0.12 -3.34
N PRO A 125 3.37 0.57 -4.39
CA PRO A 125 2.93 0.25 -5.75
C PRO A 125 3.04 -1.25 -6.05
N LEU A 126 4.13 -1.90 -5.62
CA LEU A 126 4.25 -3.35 -5.74
C LEU A 126 3.16 -4.09 -4.97
N PHE A 127 2.74 -3.56 -3.82
CA PHE A 127 1.67 -4.17 -3.04
C PHE A 127 0.28 -3.88 -3.63
N ALA A 128 -0.08 -2.62 -3.72
CA ALA A 128 -1.45 -2.22 -4.05
C ALA A 128 -1.80 -2.46 -5.53
N TYR A 129 -0.89 -2.14 -6.46
CA TYR A 129 -1.20 -2.30 -7.88
C TYR A 129 -1.14 -3.75 -8.33
N SER A 130 -0.32 -4.58 -7.69
CA SER A 130 -0.41 -6.03 -7.90
C SER A 130 -1.74 -6.60 -7.41
N PHE A 131 -2.29 -6.08 -6.32
CA PHE A 131 -3.64 -6.43 -5.89
C PHE A 131 -4.69 -5.96 -6.90
N LEU A 132 -4.53 -4.77 -7.49
CA LEU A 132 -5.41 -4.30 -8.56
C LEU A 132 -5.39 -5.25 -9.77
N VAL A 133 -4.22 -5.75 -10.15
CA VAL A 133 -4.10 -6.81 -11.18
C VAL A 133 -4.92 -8.04 -10.78
N TRP A 134 -4.83 -8.47 -9.52
CA TRP A 134 -5.64 -9.59 -9.02
C TRP A 134 -7.14 -9.32 -9.13
N VAL A 135 -7.59 -8.12 -8.77
CA VAL A 135 -8.99 -7.69 -8.90
C VAL A 135 -9.46 -7.79 -10.35
N THR A 136 -8.65 -7.31 -11.31
CA THR A 136 -9.04 -7.34 -12.73
C THR A 136 -9.17 -8.75 -13.28
N TYR A 137 -8.33 -9.69 -12.85
CA TYR A 137 -8.41 -11.09 -13.29
C TYR A 137 -9.58 -11.87 -12.69
N ARG A 138 -10.04 -11.47 -11.49
CA ARG A 138 -11.07 -12.19 -10.74
C ARG A 138 -12.47 -11.62 -10.88
N THR A 139 -12.60 -10.43 -11.45
CA THR A 139 -13.88 -9.75 -11.57
C THR A 139 -14.44 -9.91 -12.99
N PRO A 140 -15.71 -10.34 -13.15
CA PRO A 140 -16.40 -10.34 -14.43
C PRO A 140 -16.41 -8.94 -15.07
N ARG A 141 -16.37 -8.89 -16.39
CA ARG A 141 -16.27 -7.62 -17.15
C ARG A 141 -17.38 -6.62 -16.80
N GLU A 142 -18.58 -7.11 -16.55
CA GLU A 142 -19.76 -6.30 -16.21
C GLU A 142 -19.63 -5.59 -14.86
N LYS A 143 -18.80 -6.11 -13.94
CA LYS A 143 -18.59 -5.57 -12.59
C LYS A 143 -17.20 -4.94 -12.41
N LEU A 144 -16.38 -4.97 -13.45
CA LEU A 144 -14.98 -4.52 -13.34
C LEU A 144 -14.86 -3.04 -12.95
N GLY A 145 -15.71 -2.18 -13.53
CA GLY A 145 -15.73 -0.75 -13.18
C GLY A 145 -16.00 -0.50 -11.69
N ALA A 146 -17.00 -1.21 -11.13
CA ALA A 146 -17.31 -1.10 -9.71
C ALA A 146 -16.16 -1.63 -8.82
N ALA A 147 -15.56 -2.77 -9.18
CA ALA A 147 -14.43 -3.34 -8.42
C ALA A 147 -13.19 -2.43 -8.43
N VAL A 148 -12.85 -1.82 -9.57
CA VAL A 148 -11.77 -0.84 -9.68
C VAL A 148 -12.12 0.44 -8.91
N GLY A 149 -13.38 0.89 -8.96
CA GLY A 149 -13.86 2.03 -8.16
C GLY A 149 -13.67 1.78 -6.66
N TRP A 150 -14.03 0.59 -6.16
CA TRP A 150 -13.77 0.17 -4.78
C TRP A 150 -12.28 0.15 -4.43
N PHE A 151 -11.42 -0.31 -5.36
CA PHE A 151 -9.98 -0.28 -5.14
C PHE A 151 -9.50 1.15 -4.89
N TRP A 152 -9.85 2.10 -5.76
CA TRP A 152 -9.44 3.49 -5.59
C TRP A 152 -10.06 4.14 -4.36
N PHE A 153 -11.29 3.78 -4.01
CA PHE A 153 -11.94 4.27 -2.78
C PHE A 153 -11.17 3.85 -1.53
N VAL A 154 -10.80 2.57 -1.39
CA VAL A 154 -10.04 2.09 -0.23
C VAL A 154 -8.60 2.56 -0.26
N PHE A 155 -7.98 2.66 -1.43
CA PHE A 155 -6.62 3.15 -1.61
C PHE A 155 -6.50 4.61 -1.17
N THR A 156 -7.30 5.50 -1.75
CA THR A 156 -7.26 6.94 -1.43
C THR A 156 -7.82 7.22 -0.05
N GLY A 157 -8.86 6.50 0.37
CA GLY A 157 -9.42 6.58 1.72
C GLY A 157 -8.39 6.20 2.79
N GLY A 158 -7.67 5.09 2.58
CA GLY A 158 -6.57 4.68 3.45
C GLY A 158 -5.48 5.74 3.53
N LEU A 159 -4.95 6.13 2.37
CA LEU A 159 -3.83 7.05 2.27
C LEU A 159 -4.13 8.45 2.82
N ASN A 160 -5.20 9.08 2.32
CA ASN A 160 -5.44 10.50 2.54
C ASN A 160 -6.40 10.79 3.71
N VAL A 161 -7.32 9.87 4.04
CA VAL A 161 -8.29 10.08 5.11
C VAL A 161 -7.81 9.41 6.39
N PHE A 162 -7.73 8.08 6.39
CA PHE A 162 -7.36 7.34 7.60
C PHE A 162 -5.90 7.55 8.00
N GLY A 163 -4.97 7.62 7.05
CA GLY A 163 -3.55 7.92 7.32
C GLY A 163 -3.36 9.28 7.94
N ALA A 164 -3.95 10.33 7.35
CA ALA A 164 -3.87 11.68 7.87
C ALA A 164 -4.55 11.83 9.25
N TYR A 165 -5.74 11.23 9.43
CA TYR A 165 -6.43 11.26 10.71
C TYR A 165 -5.64 10.54 11.81
N TYR A 166 -5.14 9.33 11.50
CA TYR A 166 -4.32 8.56 12.43
C TYR A 166 -3.03 9.30 12.79
N SER A 167 -2.33 9.88 11.81
CA SER A 167 -1.08 10.61 12.07
C SER A 167 -1.28 11.81 12.98
N SER A 168 -2.37 12.57 12.80
CA SER A 168 -2.71 13.69 13.65
C SER A 168 -2.86 13.28 15.13
N TRP A 169 -3.50 12.15 15.38
CA TRP A 169 -3.61 11.60 16.73
C TRP A 169 -2.28 11.00 17.23
N ALA A 170 -1.62 10.21 16.38
CA ALA A 170 -0.43 9.45 16.76
C ALA A 170 0.77 10.34 17.12
N ILE A 171 0.96 11.47 16.43
CA ILE A 171 2.02 12.44 16.76
C ILE A 171 1.90 12.93 18.22
N HIS A 172 0.68 13.21 18.68
CA HIS A 172 0.45 13.66 20.05
C HIS A 172 0.62 12.54 21.08
N ALA A 173 0.24 11.30 20.71
CA ALA A 173 0.29 10.15 21.61
C ALA A 173 1.66 9.46 21.64
N LEU A 174 2.35 9.39 20.50
CA LEU A 174 3.56 8.57 20.31
C LEU A 174 4.82 9.37 19.96
N ASN A 175 4.72 10.64 19.62
CA ASN A 175 5.70 11.51 18.98
C ASN A 175 5.97 11.19 17.48
N TYR A 176 6.69 12.09 16.80
CA TYR A 176 6.97 11.99 15.35
C TYR A 176 7.67 10.69 14.92
N ILE A 177 8.73 10.32 15.64
CA ILE A 177 9.55 9.14 15.30
C ILE A 177 8.78 7.83 15.49
N ASN A 178 8.09 7.69 16.63
CA ASN A 178 7.30 6.50 16.90
C ASN A 178 6.07 6.41 15.99
N THR A 179 5.53 7.54 15.55
CA THR A 179 4.47 7.59 14.54
C THR A 179 4.97 7.01 13.21
N LEU A 180 6.20 7.33 12.77
CA LEU A 180 6.79 6.69 11.59
C LEU A 180 7.02 5.18 11.79
N TRP A 181 7.50 4.76 12.95
CA TRP A 181 7.65 3.33 13.26
C TRP A 181 6.32 2.58 13.24
N SER A 182 5.23 3.22 13.70
CA SER A 182 3.89 2.63 13.68
C SER A 182 3.39 2.32 12.27
N SER A 183 3.93 2.96 11.24
CA SER A 183 3.59 2.67 9.84
C SER A 183 3.88 1.22 9.47
N ILE A 184 4.98 0.63 9.97
CA ILE A 184 5.33 -0.77 9.75
C ILE A 184 4.26 -1.70 10.34
N PHE A 185 3.75 -1.39 11.53
CA PHE A 185 2.69 -2.18 12.15
C PHE A 185 1.45 -2.23 11.24
N TRP A 186 0.98 -1.08 10.76
CA TRP A 186 -0.21 -1.01 9.90
C TRP A 186 0.02 -1.67 8.54
N VAL A 187 1.20 -1.51 7.95
CA VAL A 187 1.57 -2.19 6.70
C VAL A 187 1.58 -3.70 6.87
N LEU A 188 2.11 -4.23 7.97
CA LEU A 188 2.08 -5.66 8.27
C LEU A 188 0.65 -6.18 8.50
N VAL A 189 -0.17 -5.44 9.25
CA VAL A 189 -1.58 -5.79 9.43
C VAL A 189 -2.30 -5.82 8.08
N GLY A 190 -2.14 -4.80 7.25
CA GLY A 190 -2.71 -4.75 5.90
C GLY A 190 -2.25 -5.93 5.03
N ALA A 191 -0.96 -6.30 5.11
CA ALA A 191 -0.41 -7.44 4.40
C ALA A 191 -1.03 -8.77 4.85
N VAL A 192 -1.24 -8.97 6.16
CA VAL A 192 -1.92 -10.16 6.69
C VAL A 192 -3.35 -10.26 6.15
N PHE A 193 -4.11 -9.17 6.15
CA PHE A 193 -5.47 -9.17 5.59
C PHE A 193 -5.49 -9.50 4.10
N ALA A 194 -4.60 -8.90 3.31
CA ALA A 194 -4.59 -9.08 1.87
C ALA A 194 -3.99 -10.41 1.41
N LEU A 195 -2.98 -10.93 2.09
CA LEU A 195 -2.19 -12.07 1.63
C LEU A 195 -2.50 -13.38 2.36
N VAL A 196 -2.87 -13.31 3.65
CA VAL A 196 -3.11 -14.47 4.50
C VAL A 196 -4.61 -14.76 4.62
N LEU A 197 -5.41 -13.76 4.98
CA LEU A 197 -6.86 -13.93 5.16
C LEU A 197 -7.61 -14.01 3.84
N ASN A 198 -7.07 -13.44 2.77
CA ASN A 198 -7.63 -13.59 1.43
C ASN A 198 -7.30 -14.99 0.90
N ARG A 199 -8.25 -15.92 1.06
CA ARG A 199 -8.11 -17.34 0.68
C ARG A 199 -8.15 -17.58 -0.81
N ASP A 200 -8.50 -16.58 -1.60
CA ASP A 200 -8.52 -16.73 -3.06
C ASP A 200 -7.10 -16.96 -3.59
N THR A 201 -6.91 -18.04 -4.35
CA THR A 201 -5.63 -18.34 -4.97
C THR A 201 -5.63 -17.81 -6.40
N PHE A 202 -4.67 -16.96 -6.73
CA PHE A 202 -4.46 -16.55 -8.10
C PHE A 202 -3.97 -17.75 -8.91
N GLN A 203 -4.88 -18.39 -9.67
CA GLN A 203 -4.53 -19.38 -10.69
C GLN A 203 -4.62 -18.71 -12.06
N ARG A 204 -3.49 -18.63 -12.74
CA ARG A 204 -3.45 -18.26 -14.17
C ARG A 204 -4.23 -19.33 -14.90
N SER A 205 -5.31 -18.96 -15.58
CA SER A 205 -6.05 -19.87 -16.45
C SER A 205 -5.13 -20.34 -17.59
N ASN A 206 -4.67 -21.57 -17.51
CA ASN A 206 -3.87 -22.23 -18.55
C ASN A 206 -4.70 -22.62 -19.80
N ASN A 207 -5.81 -21.93 -20.06
CA ASN A 207 -6.72 -22.22 -21.17
C ASN A 207 -6.44 -21.38 -22.41
N GLN A 208 -5.18 -21.27 -22.83
CA GLN A 208 -4.87 -20.76 -24.19
C GLN A 208 -4.06 -21.75 -25.06
N ASN A 209 -4.08 -23.04 -24.74
CA ASN A 209 -3.50 -24.05 -25.63
C ASN A 209 -4.53 -25.11 -25.98
N SER A 210 -5.59 -24.73 -26.70
CA SER A 210 -6.36 -25.64 -27.54
C SER A 210 -7.27 -24.85 -28.46
N LYS A 211 -6.67 -24.27 -29.50
CA LYS A 211 -7.31 -24.17 -30.84
C LYS A 211 -6.24 -23.75 -31.86
#